data_165f4ced0cd35b448879ecf2f03a4fc1
#
_entry.id   165f4ced0cd35b448879ecf2f03a4fc1
#
_cell.length_a   1.000
_cell.length_b   1.000
_cell.length_c   1.000
_cell.angle_alpha   90.00
_cell.angle_beta   90.00
_cell.angle_gamma   90.00
#
_symmetry.space_group_name_H-M   'P 1'
#
loop_
_entity.id
_entity.type
_entity.pdbx_description
1 polymer ?
#
loop_
_entity_poly.entity_id
_entity_poly.type
_entity_poly.pdbx_seq_one_letter_code
_entity_poly.pdbx_strand_id
1 'polypeptide(L)'
;MLRKFIAVISSVILLSAGWLGVGGFSLLVAFIPLLWLSENYDSSSRSWFAVMGWALLAFVLWNATTVWWIWEATWVGPIAATLASSMLNITAFMLFHTFSKRCSRVLSYTVLVAGWIATEYWYTVGEFSFPWLILGNGFCEVPWSVQWYEYTGVFGGSLWVLLSNIFIYEAWRRRRRPVIVAAAATVILPIAISLVIYFTYGRRLGERETIKVSVIQPNVDCYDKFSGTSAEQVRNLQQLLMEASADADFVVMPETAIPQHIYEDDIDRSDIVRGMAAILRARNSRATLVTGGSTWVSYPDTYRSATARYDDYVGSYIDIYNSALSIKPQGKTDIYHKGRLVIGAEKTPLPKLFELLSFLVIDLGGTVGQLGVGTEAKVFTSSEGVKVGPAICYEAMYGDWYGGFVRKGARAMLVISNDGWWGDTPGYKRLFAFCRLRAIEHRRAIARSANTGISGFIDERGCDGLKMGWDERGVLTADITLNDRITFYTRYGDYIGRIAQYVLLLSVMYFISLLFRKRLERKKEKVDKANEAGRSRNKKRKK
;
A
#
# COMPACT_ATOMS: atom_id res chain seq x y z
N MET A 1 -22.87 26.53 13.54
CA MET A 1 -22.57 25.14 13.81
C MET A 1 -22.95 24.24 12.61
N LEU A 2 -24.18 24.33 12.13
CA LEU A 2 -24.70 23.52 11.00
C LEU A 2 -23.81 23.55 9.74
N ARG A 3 -23.39 24.71 9.24
CA ARG A 3 -22.51 24.84 8.04
C ARG A 3 -21.18 24.10 8.20
N LYS A 4 -20.59 24.09 9.41
CA LYS A 4 -19.32 23.41 9.70
C LYS A 4 -19.52 21.89 9.72
N PHE A 5 -20.61 21.42 10.29
CA PHE A 5 -21.01 20.01 10.25
C PHE A 5 -21.24 19.53 8.81
N ILE A 6 -21.99 20.29 8.01
CA ILE A 6 -22.19 19.98 6.59
C ILE A 6 -20.86 19.88 5.85
N ALA A 7 -19.92 20.80 6.08
CA ALA A 7 -18.59 20.75 5.45
C ALA A 7 -17.83 19.46 5.82
N VAL A 8 -17.86 19.05 7.08
CA VAL A 8 -17.23 17.80 7.54
C VAL A 8 -17.87 16.59 6.85
N ILE A 9 -19.18 16.47 6.88
CA ILE A 9 -19.90 15.35 6.26
C ILE A 9 -19.69 15.31 4.74
N SER A 10 -19.67 16.47 4.07
CA SER A 10 -19.36 16.55 2.64
C SER A 10 -17.96 15.98 2.33
N SER A 11 -16.94 16.36 3.14
CA SER A 11 -15.60 15.77 2.97
C SER A 11 -15.58 14.27 3.23
N VAL A 12 -16.27 13.78 4.26
CA VAL A 12 -16.38 12.35 4.56
C VAL A 12 -16.99 11.60 3.37
N ILE A 13 -18.11 12.09 2.84
CA ILE A 13 -18.77 11.46 1.68
C ILE A 13 -17.84 11.43 0.47
N LEU A 14 -17.21 12.55 0.13
CA LEU A 14 -16.33 12.65 -1.04
C LEU A 14 -15.05 11.81 -0.89
N LEU A 15 -14.45 11.77 0.29
CA LEU A 15 -13.31 10.90 0.59
C LEU A 15 -13.71 9.43 0.52
N SER A 16 -14.83 9.04 1.15
CA SER A 16 -15.29 7.64 1.18
C SER A 16 -15.73 7.15 -0.20
N ALA A 17 -16.37 7.98 -1.01
CA ALA A 17 -16.82 7.63 -2.37
C ALA A 17 -15.65 7.17 -3.27
N GLY A 18 -14.46 7.75 -3.11
CA GLY A 18 -13.24 7.32 -3.82
C GLY A 18 -12.86 5.85 -3.55
N TRP A 19 -13.31 5.31 -2.42
CA TRP A 19 -13.00 3.94 -1.98
C TRP A 19 -14.20 2.97 -2.06
N LEU A 20 -15.41 3.48 -2.27
CA LEU A 20 -16.63 2.67 -2.28
C LEU A 20 -17.18 2.41 -3.69
N GLY A 21 -16.30 2.39 -4.71
CA GLY A 21 -16.68 1.98 -6.08
C GLY A 21 -17.01 3.12 -7.04
N VAL A 22 -17.02 4.38 -6.59
CA VAL A 22 -17.28 5.55 -7.47
C VAL A 22 -16.01 5.97 -8.25
N GLY A 23 -14.84 5.46 -7.83
CA GLY A 23 -13.54 5.83 -8.40
C GLY A 23 -12.96 7.11 -7.80
N GLY A 24 -11.65 7.33 -8.05
CA GLY A 24 -10.86 8.38 -7.41
C GLY A 24 -11.24 9.83 -7.73
N PHE A 25 -12.16 10.08 -8.68
CA PHE A 25 -12.48 11.45 -9.11
C PHE A 25 -13.12 12.31 -8.01
N SER A 26 -13.88 11.70 -7.07
CA SER A 26 -14.43 12.40 -5.90
C SER A 26 -13.33 12.99 -5.01
N LEU A 27 -12.15 12.36 -4.96
CA LEU A 27 -11.01 12.82 -4.18
C LEU A 27 -10.47 14.18 -4.66
N LEU A 28 -10.64 14.51 -5.95
CA LEU A 28 -10.16 15.76 -6.53
C LEU A 28 -10.81 17.02 -5.94
N VAL A 29 -11.92 16.85 -5.19
CA VAL A 29 -12.67 17.93 -4.53
C VAL A 29 -12.92 17.67 -3.04
N ALA A 30 -12.47 16.54 -2.51
CA ALA A 30 -12.83 16.05 -1.18
C ALA A 30 -12.27 16.89 -0.01
N PHE A 31 -11.15 17.59 -0.21
CA PHE A 31 -10.55 18.46 0.80
C PHE A 31 -11.09 19.90 0.78
N ILE A 32 -11.84 20.31 -0.25
CA ILE A 32 -12.36 21.67 -0.37
C ILE A 32 -13.16 22.09 0.87
N PRO A 33 -14.10 21.26 1.40
CA PRO A 33 -14.85 21.65 2.60
C PRO A 33 -13.97 21.78 3.85
N LEU A 34 -12.90 20.97 3.98
CA LEU A 34 -11.95 21.07 5.09
C LEU A 34 -11.04 22.30 4.96
N LEU A 35 -10.62 22.67 3.74
CA LEU A 35 -9.88 23.91 3.48
C LEU A 35 -10.73 25.13 3.84
N TRP A 36 -12.00 25.13 3.43
CA TRP A 36 -12.98 26.16 3.81
C TRP A 36 -13.16 26.21 5.33
N LEU A 37 -13.31 25.07 5.99
CA LEU A 37 -13.42 24.98 7.44
C LEU A 37 -12.21 25.63 8.12
N SER A 38 -11.00 25.26 7.72
CA SER A 38 -9.76 25.82 8.25
C SER A 38 -9.68 27.33 8.08
N GLU A 39 -10.11 27.90 6.95
CA GLU A 39 -10.07 29.36 6.69
C GLU A 39 -11.05 30.13 7.57
N ASN A 40 -12.20 29.55 7.92
CA ASN A 40 -13.26 30.19 8.71
C ASN A 40 -13.02 30.17 10.24
N TYR A 41 -11.83 29.85 10.69
CA TYR A 41 -11.40 29.98 12.08
C TYR A 41 -10.23 30.96 12.18
N ASP A 42 -10.12 31.63 13.32
CA ASP A 42 -9.02 32.55 13.61
C ASP A 42 -7.75 31.83 14.09
N SER A 43 -6.74 32.58 14.50
CA SER A 43 -5.46 32.05 14.99
C SER A 43 -5.44 31.76 16.51
N SER A 44 -6.57 31.81 17.19
CA SER A 44 -6.66 31.56 18.64
C SER A 44 -6.47 30.06 18.95
N SER A 45 -6.00 29.77 20.16
CA SER A 45 -5.87 28.38 20.62
C SER A 45 -7.23 27.67 20.64
N ARG A 46 -8.30 28.36 21.00
CA ARG A 46 -9.67 27.81 21.01
C ARG A 46 -10.10 27.40 19.60
N SER A 47 -9.83 28.22 18.60
CA SER A 47 -10.09 27.92 17.19
C SER A 47 -9.25 26.77 16.69
N TRP A 48 -7.98 26.67 17.10
CA TRP A 48 -7.09 25.57 16.75
C TRP A 48 -7.65 24.20 17.22
N PHE A 49 -8.05 24.10 18.50
CA PHE A 49 -8.66 22.87 19.02
C PHE A 49 -10.03 22.56 18.38
N ALA A 50 -10.80 23.60 18.04
CA ALA A 50 -12.07 23.40 17.34
C ALA A 50 -11.88 22.84 15.92
N VAL A 51 -10.89 23.34 15.16
CA VAL A 51 -10.54 22.81 13.84
C VAL A 51 -10.01 21.38 13.98
N MET A 52 -9.18 21.11 14.98
CA MET A 52 -8.68 19.78 15.28
C MET A 52 -9.83 18.79 15.52
N GLY A 53 -10.81 19.16 16.34
CA GLY A 53 -11.98 18.30 16.62
C GLY A 53 -12.80 18.00 15.36
N TRP A 54 -13.06 18.99 14.50
CA TRP A 54 -13.79 18.80 13.25
C TRP A 54 -13.03 17.96 12.24
N ALA A 55 -11.72 18.20 12.10
CA ALA A 55 -10.87 17.43 11.19
C ALA A 55 -10.70 15.99 11.68
N LEU A 56 -10.54 15.78 12.99
CA LEU A 56 -10.51 14.46 13.59
C LEU A 56 -11.80 13.69 13.30
N LEU A 57 -12.97 14.33 13.51
CA LEU A 57 -14.26 13.72 13.17
C LEU A 57 -14.33 13.33 11.71
N ALA A 58 -13.86 14.20 10.78
CA ALA A 58 -13.84 13.88 9.36
C ALA A 58 -12.97 12.67 9.04
N PHE A 59 -11.75 12.61 9.57
CA PHE A 59 -10.81 11.54 9.27
C PHE A 59 -11.19 10.23 9.96
N VAL A 60 -11.72 10.26 11.18
CA VAL A 60 -12.24 9.07 11.85
C VAL A 60 -13.41 8.48 11.08
N LEU A 61 -14.38 9.29 10.68
CA LEU A 61 -15.53 8.82 9.90
C LEU A 61 -15.10 8.30 8.52
N TRP A 62 -14.20 8.99 7.83
CA TRP A 62 -13.66 8.51 6.56
C TRP A 62 -12.95 7.16 6.71
N ASN A 63 -12.02 7.03 7.65
CA ASN A 63 -11.31 5.76 7.87
C ASN A 63 -12.31 4.66 8.26
N ALA A 64 -13.19 4.90 9.22
CA ALA A 64 -14.17 3.92 9.67
C ALA A 64 -15.06 3.41 8.53
N THR A 65 -15.54 4.30 7.64
CA THR A 65 -16.40 3.90 6.51
C THR A 65 -15.65 3.16 5.40
N THR A 66 -14.33 3.30 5.31
CA THR A 66 -13.54 2.72 4.22
C THR A 66 -12.80 1.45 4.60
N VAL A 67 -12.50 1.23 5.90
CA VAL A 67 -11.75 0.04 6.37
C VAL A 67 -12.54 -0.86 7.32
N TRP A 68 -13.86 -0.67 7.44
CA TRP A 68 -14.74 -1.46 8.32
C TRP A 68 -14.62 -2.97 8.09
N TRP A 69 -14.36 -3.38 6.86
CA TRP A 69 -14.27 -4.78 6.44
C TRP A 69 -13.12 -5.56 7.13
N ILE A 70 -12.15 -4.88 7.75
CA ILE A 70 -11.12 -5.52 8.57
C ILE A 70 -11.76 -6.23 9.78
N TRP A 71 -13.00 -5.89 10.12
CA TRP A 71 -13.79 -6.53 11.18
C TRP A 71 -13.92 -8.04 10.96
N GLU A 72 -13.99 -8.50 9.72
CA GLU A 72 -14.10 -9.93 9.38
C GLU A 72 -12.84 -10.70 9.83
N ALA A 73 -11.68 -10.10 9.76
CA ALA A 73 -10.44 -10.73 10.22
C ALA A 73 -10.24 -10.57 11.73
N THR A 74 -10.60 -9.41 12.29
CA THR A 74 -10.41 -9.11 13.72
C THR A 74 -11.22 -7.89 14.16
N TRP A 75 -11.92 -7.97 15.30
CA TRP A 75 -12.73 -6.88 15.82
C TRP A 75 -11.92 -5.64 16.28
N VAL A 76 -10.66 -5.82 16.70
CA VAL A 76 -9.76 -4.72 17.10
C VAL A 76 -9.13 -4.04 15.88
N GLY A 77 -8.93 -4.79 14.79
CA GLY A 77 -8.23 -4.32 13.59
C GLY A 77 -8.77 -3.02 13.03
N PRO A 78 -10.07 -2.88 12.71
CA PRO A 78 -10.62 -1.66 12.14
C PRO A 78 -10.55 -0.49 13.12
N ILE A 79 -10.64 -0.71 14.42
CA ILE A 79 -10.51 0.34 15.44
C ILE A 79 -9.08 0.87 15.46
N ALA A 80 -8.10 -0.03 15.54
CA ALA A 80 -6.68 0.34 15.55
C ALA A 80 -6.25 1.03 14.26
N ALA A 81 -6.66 0.49 13.09
CA ALA A 81 -6.39 1.08 11.79
C ALA A 81 -7.01 2.48 11.65
N THR A 82 -8.28 2.64 12.05
CA THR A 82 -8.99 3.94 12.03
C THR A 82 -8.29 4.96 12.91
N LEU A 83 -7.94 4.62 14.14
CA LEU A 83 -7.29 5.55 15.07
C LEU A 83 -5.88 5.92 14.59
N ALA A 84 -5.05 4.95 14.24
CA ALA A 84 -3.68 5.20 13.77
C ALA A 84 -3.66 6.06 12.51
N SER A 85 -4.46 5.71 11.49
CA SER A 85 -4.54 6.47 10.25
C SER A 85 -5.09 7.89 10.48
N SER A 86 -6.13 8.04 11.31
CA SER A 86 -6.71 9.35 11.60
C SER A 86 -5.72 10.26 12.33
N MET A 87 -4.89 9.73 13.25
CA MET A 87 -3.84 10.49 13.93
C MET A 87 -2.78 11.03 12.98
N LEU A 88 -2.39 10.24 11.99
CA LEU A 88 -1.44 10.68 10.98
C LEU A 88 -2.07 11.72 10.05
N ASN A 89 -3.29 11.49 9.57
CA ASN A 89 -4.01 12.42 8.70
C ASN A 89 -4.25 13.77 9.37
N ILE A 90 -4.67 13.76 10.67
CA ILE A 90 -4.88 15.00 11.41
C ILE A 90 -3.59 15.76 11.64
N THR A 91 -2.47 15.06 11.85
CA THR A 91 -1.16 15.70 12.02
C THR A 91 -0.79 16.50 10.78
N ALA A 92 -0.89 15.93 9.58
CA ALA A 92 -0.64 16.62 8.32
C ALA A 92 -1.57 17.83 8.13
N PHE A 93 -2.87 17.66 8.41
CA PHE A 93 -3.86 18.75 8.26
C PHE A 93 -3.67 19.87 9.28
N MET A 94 -3.34 19.58 10.55
CA MET A 94 -3.12 20.57 11.58
C MET A 94 -1.80 21.34 11.41
N LEU A 95 -0.79 20.70 10.83
CA LEU A 95 0.40 21.41 10.35
C LEU A 95 0.01 22.48 9.31
N PHE A 96 -0.73 22.09 8.26
CA PHE A 96 -1.28 23.04 7.30
C PHE A 96 -2.08 24.16 7.97
N HIS A 97 -3.04 23.83 8.85
CA HIS A 97 -3.84 24.84 9.55
C HIS A 97 -2.95 25.81 10.33
N THR A 98 -1.95 25.32 11.06
CA THR A 98 -1.01 26.16 11.84
C THR A 98 -0.23 27.11 10.93
N PHE A 99 0.27 26.62 9.80
CA PHE A 99 0.98 27.46 8.83
C PHE A 99 0.06 28.46 8.14
N SER A 100 -1.18 28.08 7.83
CA SER A 100 -2.16 28.95 7.16
C SER A 100 -2.50 30.21 7.96
N LYS A 101 -2.31 30.16 9.29
CA LYS A 101 -2.56 31.30 10.20
C LYS A 101 -1.33 32.19 10.44
N ARG A 102 -0.14 31.75 10.04
CA ARG A 102 1.12 32.42 10.42
C ARG A 102 2.08 32.67 9.26
N CYS A 103 1.86 32.02 8.13
CA CYS A 103 2.74 32.05 6.96
C CYS A 103 1.98 32.46 5.68
N SER A 104 2.71 32.59 4.58
CA SER A 104 2.12 32.82 3.27
C SER A 104 1.27 31.61 2.83
N ARG A 105 0.26 31.86 1.98
CA ARG A 105 -0.58 30.80 1.41
C ARG A 105 0.22 29.75 0.65
N VAL A 106 1.21 30.19 -0.12
CA VAL A 106 2.06 29.27 -0.89
C VAL A 106 2.75 28.29 0.06
N LEU A 107 3.42 28.78 1.11
CA LEU A 107 4.08 27.91 2.08
C LEU A 107 3.10 26.99 2.81
N SER A 108 1.91 27.50 3.15
CA SER A 108 0.88 26.70 3.82
C SER A 108 0.40 25.54 2.95
N TYR A 109 0.14 25.79 1.66
CA TYR A 109 -0.23 24.73 0.72
C TYR A 109 0.92 23.78 0.42
N THR A 110 2.17 24.28 0.37
CA THR A 110 3.35 23.41 0.28
C THR A 110 3.41 22.45 1.48
N VAL A 111 3.13 22.94 2.68
CA VAL A 111 3.09 22.10 3.90
C VAL A 111 1.92 21.11 3.88
N LEU A 112 0.76 21.48 3.35
CA LEU A 112 -0.34 20.53 3.17
C LEU A 112 0.07 19.39 2.27
N VAL A 113 0.60 19.70 1.08
CA VAL A 113 1.00 18.70 0.08
C VAL A 113 2.15 17.83 0.61
N ALA A 114 3.22 18.46 1.07
CA ALA A 114 4.39 17.76 1.54
C ALA A 114 4.11 16.95 2.82
N GLY A 115 3.35 17.51 3.76
CA GLY A 115 2.97 16.83 5.00
C GLY A 115 2.08 15.63 4.75
N TRP A 116 1.10 15.75 3.86
CA TRP A 116 0.21 14.65 3.51
C TRP A 116 0.95 13.51 2.82
N ILE A 117 1.72 13.82 1.76
CA ILE A 117 2.49 12.81 1.02
C ILE A 117 3.58 12.17 1.89
N ALA A 118 4.24 12.94 2.76
CA ALA A 118 5.20 12.38 3.72
C ALA A 118 4.52 11.40 4.70
N THR A 119 3.31 11.69 5.15
CA THR A 119 2.52 10.79 6.00
C THR A 119 2.15 9.52 5.25
N GLU A 120 1.69 9.63 4.00
CA GLU A 120 1.39 8.46 3.16
C GLU A 120 2.65 7.63 2.87
N TYR A 121 3.79 8.26 2.65
CA TYR A 121 5.05 7.55 2.47
C TYR A 121 5.45 6.76 3.73
N TRP A 122 5.20 7.31 4.92
CA TRP A 122 5.44 6.58 6.17
C TRP A 122 4.56 5.34 6.32
N TYR A 123 3.38 5.29 5.70
CA TYR A 123 2.57 4.07 5.60
C TYR A 123 3.23 2.97 4.76
N THR A 124 4.23 3.27 3.95
CA THR A 124 4.93 2.27 3.13
C THR A 124 6.25 1.80 3.75
N VAL A 125 6.89 2.61 4.61
CA VAL A 125 8.23 2.32 5.15
C VAL A 125 8.26 2.21 6.68
N GLY A 126 7.24 2.68 7.39
CA GLY A 126 7.18 2.72 8.85
C GLY A 126 6.78 1.39 9.49
N GLU A 127 6.91 1.32 10.81
CA GLU A 127 6.46 0.16 11.59
C GLU A 127 4.94 -0.08 11.48
N PHE A 128 4.14 1.00 11.42
CA PHE A 128 2.71 0.95 11.15
C PHE A 128 2.45 1.07 9.65
N SER A 129 2.81 0.03 8.92
CA SER A 129 2.69 -0.01 7.48
C SER A 129 1.26 -0.35 7.05
N PHE A 130 0.46 0.68 6.69
CA PHE A 130 -0.95 0.55 6.33
C PHE A 130 -1.32 1.37 5.07
N PRO A 131 -0.85 0.99 3.88
CA PRO A 131 -0.96 1.81 2.66
C PRO A 131 -2.35 1.76 1.97
N TRP A 132 -3.40 1.29 2.65
CA TRP A 132 -4.73 1.15 2.06
C TRP A 132 -5.34 2.47 1.56
N LEU A 133 -5.16 3.56 2.30
CA LEU A 133 -5.81 4.84 2.05
C LEU A 133 -4.89 5.91 1.47
N ILE A 134 -3.79 5.53 0.81
CA ILE A 134 -2.98 6.45 -0.01
C ILE A 134 -3.89 7.02 -1.10
N LEU A 135 -4.05 8.35 -1.18
CA LEU A 135 -5.01 9.02 -2.06
C LEU A 135 -4.87 8.57 -3.52
N GLY A 136 -3.65 8.36 -3.99
CA GLY A 136 -3.41 7.86 -5.34
C GLY A 136 -3.92 6.45 -5.60
N ASN A 137 -4.08 5.61 -4.58
CA ASN A 137 -4.69 4.29 -4.70
C ASN A 137 -6.19 4.36 -5.02
N GLY A 138 -6.85 5.47 -4.75
CA GLY A 138 -8.28 5.67 -5.06
C GLY A 138 -8.62 5.55 -6.55
N PHE A 139 -7.63 5.63 -7.43
CA PHE A 139 -7.82 5.50 -8.88
C PHE A 139 -7.71 4.05 -9.40
N CYS A 140 -7.60 3.05 -8.53
CA CYS A 140 -7.44 1.65 -8.91
C CYS A 140 -8.62 1.06 -9.73
N GLU A 141 -9.82 1.64 -9.60
CA GLU A 141 -10.98 1.24 -10.41
C GLU A 141 -11.07 1.93 -11.77
N VAL A 142 -10.25 2.95 -11.99
CA VAL A 142 -10.22 3.73 -13.23
C VAL A 142 -8.79 3.84 -13.77
N PRO A 143 -8.11 2.70 -14.00
CA PRO A 143 -6.69 2.66 -14.36
C PRO A 143 -6.37 3.43 -15.65
N TRP A 144 -7.33 3.57 -16.57
CA TRP A 144 -7.21 4.37 -17.76
C TRP A 144 -6.93 5.86 -17.50
N SER A 145 -7.28 6.37 -16.31
CA SER A 145 -7.10 7.79 -15.94
C SER A 145 -5.72 8.11 -15.36
N VAL A 146 -4.90 7.11 -15.07
CA VAL A 146 -3.63 7.27 -14.33
C VAL A 146 -2.45 6.53 -14.98
N GLN A 147 -2.45 6.39 -16.29
CA GLN A 147 -1.38 5.71 -17.04
C GLN A 147 0.01 6.32 -16.82
N TRP A 148 0.09 7.59 -16.46
CA TRP A 148 1.32 8.31 -16.11
C TRP A 148 1.92 7.87 -14.76
N TYR A 149 1.28 6.95 -14.01
CA TYR A 149 1.90 6.32 -12.84
C TYR A 149 3.17 5.55 -13.19
N GLU A 150 3.41 5.19 -14.45
CA GLU A 150 4.70 4.64 -14.89
C GLU A 150 5.88 5.61 -14.64
N TYR A 151 5.58 6.90 -14.42
CA TYR A 151 6.58 7.93 -14.07
C TYR A 151 6.59 8.24 -12.58
N THR A 152 5.45 8.30 -11.92
CA THR A 152 5.28 8.93 -10.60
C THR A 152 4.88 7.96 -9.49
N GLY A 153 4.38 6.78 -9.84
CA GLY A 153 3.69 5.90 -8.90
C GLY A 153 2.43 6.56 -8.31
N VAL A 154 1.85 5.92 -7.32
CA VAL A 154 0.62 6.40 -6.64
C VAL A 154 0.81 7.72 -5.91
N PHE A 155 2.03 8.05 -5.46
CA PHE A 155 2.27 9.35 -4.82
C PHE A 155 2.10 10.55 -5.77
N GLY A 156 2.27 10.32 -7.09
CA GLY A 156 1.85 11.30 -8.10
C GLY A 156 0.35 11.51 -8.11
N GLY A 157 -0.44 10.45 -7.91
CA GLY A 157 -1.88 10.53 -7.74
C GLY A 157 -2.30 11.33 -6.51
N SER A 158 -1.63 11.10 -5.38
CA SER A 158 -1.84 11.88 -4.16
C SER A 158 -1.51 13.36 -4.37
N LEU A 159 -0.40 13.64 -5.06
CA LEU A 159 -0.04 15.01 -5.46
C LEU A 159 -1.12 15.65 -6.35
N TRP A 160 -1.63 14.91 -7.35
CA TRP A 160 -2.70 15.36 -8.22
C TRP A 160 -3.98 15.69 -7.46
N VAL A 161 -4.41 14.83 -6.54
CA VAL A 161 -5.58 15.05 -5.68
C VAL A 161 -5.41 16.34 -4.87
N LEU A 162 -4.30 16.50 -4.17
CA LEU A 162 -4.08 17.65 -3.29
C LEU A 162 -4.00 18.97 -4.09
N LEU A 163 -3.29 18.97 -5.23
CA LEU A 163 -3.21 20.15 -6.09
C LEU A 163 -4.58 20.51 -6.69
N SER A 164 -5.36 19.52 -7.13
CA SER A 164 -6.72 19.76 -7.65
C SER A 164 -7.60 20.44 -6.59
N ASN A 165 -7.61 19.92 -5.36
CA ASN A 165 -8.36 20.53 -4.26
C ASN A 165 -7.93 21.97 -3.99
N ILE A 166 -6.63 22.24 -3.96
CA ILE A 166 -6.07 23.58 -3.72
C ILE A 166 -6.47 24.54 -4.84
N PHE A 167 -6.25 24.17 -6.10
CA PHE A 167 -6.54 25.07 -7.22
C PHE A 167 -8.04 25.30 -7.42
N ILE A 168 -8.89 24.28 -7.25
CA ILE A 168 -10.35 24.42 -7.31
C ILE A 168 -10.84 25.32 -6.16
N TYR A 169 -10.33 25.11 -4.94
CA TYR A 169 -10.66 25.96 -3.79
C TYR A 169 -10.25 27.43 -4.03
N GLU A 170 -9.05 27.69 -4.54
CA GLU A 170 -8.59 29.04 -4.85
C GLU A 170 -9.37 29.66 -6.03
N ALA A 171 -9.78 28.88 -7.02
CA ALA A 171 -10.62 29.33 -8.13
C ALA A 171 -12.01 29.74 -7.63
N TRP A 172 -12.65 28.94 -6.78
CA TRP A 172 -13.92 29.23 -6.15
C TRP A 172 -13.86 30.51 -5.30
N ARG A 173 -12.76 30.70 -4.56
CA ARG A 173 -12.57 31.83 -3.66
C ARG A 173 -12.23 33.13 -4.40
N ARG A 174 -11.31 33.08 -5.37
CA ARG A 174 -10.79 34.28 -6.04
C ARG A 174 -11.59 34.69 -7.25
N ARG A 175 -12.27 33.76 -7.91
CA ARG A 175 -13.07 33.96 -9.13
C ARG A 175 -12.31 34.68 -10.26
N ARG A 176 -10.97 34.51 -10.33
CA ARG A 176 -10.11 35.09 -11.36
C ARG A 176 -9.88 34.09 -12.50
N ARG A 177 -10.04 34.53 -13.76
CA ARG A 177 -9.87 33.68 -14.95
C ARG A 177 -8.60 32.82 -14.93
N PRO A 178 -7.36 33.37 -14.67
CA PRO A 178 -6.16 32.54 -14.69
C PRO A 178 -6.16 31.42 -13.63
N VAL A 179 -6.78 31.66 -12.46
CA VAL A 179 -6.87 30.63 -11.40
C VAL A 179 -7.90 29.56 -11.79
N ILE A 180 -9.01 29.94 -12.44
CA ILE A 180 -10.01 28.99 -12.95
C ILE A 180 -9.39 28.12 -14.04
N VAL A 181 -8.63 28.70 -14.97
CA VAL A 181 -7.91 27.97 -16.01
C VAL A 181 -6.90 27.00 -15.40
N ALA A 182 -6.12 27.45 -14.39
CA ALA A 182 -5.17 26.58 -13.68
C ALA A 182 -5.87 25.42 -12.98
N ALA A 183 -7.02 25.64 -12.34
CA ALA A 183 -7.81 24.58 -11.71
C ALA A 183 -8.31 23.57 -12.75
N ALA A 184 -8.88 24.05 -13.86
CA ALA A 184 -9.34 23.18 -14.95
C ALA A 184 -8.17 22.39 -15.56
N ALA A 185 -7.03 23.04 -15.81
CA ALA A 185 -5.83 22.38 -16.35
C ALA A 185 -5.29 21.31 -15.38
N THR A 186 -5.28 21.58 -14.08
CA THR A 186 -4.82 20.61 -13.07
C THR A 186 -5.66 19.34 -13.09
N VAL A 187 -6.96 19.41 -13.36
CA VAL A 187 -7.85 18.25 -13.45
C VAL A 187 -7.76 17.57 -14.80
N ILE A 188 -7.85 18.34 -15.90
CA ILE A 188 -8.05 17.81 -17.25
C ILE A 188 -6.74 17.28 -17.84
N LEU A 189 -5.62 17.99 -17.65
CA LEU A 189 -4.35 17.65 -18.30
C LEU A 189 -3.81 16.27 -17.92
N PRO A 190 -3.79 15.84 -16.65
CA PRO A 190 -3.35 14.49 -16.28
C PRO A 190 -4.23 13.39 -16.92
N ILE A 191 -5.55 13.63 -17.01
CA ILE A 191 -6.47 12.68 -17.67
C ILE A 191 -6.16 12.60 -19.17
N ALA A 192 -5.99 13.75 -19.83
CA ALA A 192 -5.66 13.80 -21.25
C ALA A 192 -4.33 13.08 -21.56
N ILE A 193 -3.28 13.34 -20.76
CA ILE A 193 -2.00 12.65 -20.87
C ILE A 193 -2.19 11.14 -20.68
N SER A 194 -2.97 10.75 -19.66
CA SER A 194 -3.25 9.34 -19.39
C SER A 194 -3.92 8.65 -20.58
N LEU A 195 -4.94 9.27 -21.17
CA LEU A 195 -5.63 8.73 -22.33
C LEU A 195 -4.70 8.59 -23.54
N VAL A 196 -3.84 9.58 -23.79
CA VAL A 196 -2.83 9.48 -24.85
C VAL A 196 -1.91 8.27 -24.61
N ILE A 197 -1.39 8.10 -23.39
CA ILE A 197 -0.56 6.95 -23.05
C ILE A 197 -1.36 5.64 -23.23
N TYR A 198 -2.58 5.57 -22.71
CA TYR A 198 -3.44 4.40 -22.77
C TYR A 198 -3.67 3.89 -24.20
N PHE A 199 -4.03 4.80 -25.11
CA PHE A 199 -4.33 4.45 -26.51
C PHE A 199 -3.08 4.23 -27.36
N THR A 200 -1.95 4.84 -27.00
CA THR A 200 -0.70 4.68 -27.78
C THR A 200 0.18 3.54 -27.27
N TYR A 201 0.00 3.10 -26.04
CA TYR A 201 0.87 2.10 -25.41
C TYR A 201 0.95 0.80 -26.24
N GLY A 202 -0.19 0.22 -26.62
CA GLY A 202 -0.24 -1.02 -27.38
C GLY A 202 0.29 -0.91 -28.82
N ARG A 203 0.18 0.28 -29.44
CA ARG A 203 0.64 0.50 -30.82
C ARG A 203 2.16 0.61 -30.96
N ARG A 204 2.86 0.96 -29.88
CA ARG A 204 4.32 1.20 -29.88
C ARG A 204 5.16 -0.06 -29.72
N LEU A 205 4.56 -1.19 -29.40
CA LEU A 205 5.30 -2.32 -28.85
C LEU A 205 5.42 -3.54 -29.78
N GLY A 206 4.78 -3.52 -30.97
CA GLY A 206 4.87 -4.60 -31.95
C GLY A 206 4.38 -5.96 -31.41
N GLU A 207 4.80 -7.05 -32.06
CA GLU A 207 4.61 -8.42 -31.55
C GLU A 207 5.48 -8.63 -30.31
N ARG A 208 4.87 -9.17 -29.25
CA ARG A 208 5.54 -9.43 -27.98
C ARG A 208 5.59 -10.90 -27.70
N GLU A 209 6.68 -11.29 -27.07
CA GLU A 209 6.78 -12.58 -26.45
C GLU A 209 5.70 -12.74 -25.38
N THR A 210 5.05 -13.87 -25.37
CA THR A 210 4.04 -14.24 -24.38
C THR A 210 4.44 -15.55 -23.70
N ILE A 211 3.92 -15.75 -22.50
CA ILE A 211 3.95 -17.02 -21.80
C ILE A 211 2.53 -17.42 -21.42
N LYS A 212 2.27 -18.71 -21.45
CA LYS A 212 1.00 -19.27 -21.01
C LYS A 212 1.04 -19.57 -19.52
N VAL A 213 0.08 -19.00 -18.78
CA VAL A 213 0.00 -19.16 -17.33
C VAL A 213 -1.37 -19.71 -16.94
N SER A 214 -1.35 -20.78 -16.13
CA SER A 214 -2.55 -21.30 -15.46
C SER A 214 -2.57 -20.83 -14.01
N VAL A 215 -3.64 -20.17 -13.58
CA VAL A 215 -3.86 -19.79 -12.18
C VAL A 215 -4.91 -20.69 -11.55
N ILE A 216 -4.64 -21.18 -10.35
CA ILE A 216 -5.47 -22.13 -9.61
C ILE A 216 -6.12 -21.42 -8.43
N GLN A 217 -7.45 -21.59 -8.27
CA GLN A 217 -8.22 -21.15 -7.12
C GLN A 217 -8.81 -22.38 -6.43
N PRO A 218 -8.23 -22.85 -5.30
CA PRO A 218 -8.67 -24.07 -4.64
C PRO A 218 -9.93 -23.88 -3.80
N ASN A 219 -10.25 -22.66 -3.40
CA ASN A 219 -11.39 -22.31 -2.58
C ASN A 219 -11.47 -23.10 -1.27
N VAL A 220 -10.40 -23.06 -0.48
CA VAL A 220 -10.34 -23.68 0.85
C VAL A 220 -10.65 -22.63 1.90
N ASP A 221 -11.53 -22.96 2.86
CA ASP A 221 -11.79 -22.06 4.00
C ASP A 221 -10.48 -21.70 4.72
N CYS A 222 -10.26 -20.41 4.97
CA CYS A 222 -9.01 -19.93 5.54
C CYS A 222 -8.83 -20.34 7.02
N TYR A 223 -9.90 -20.60 7.76
CA TYR A 223 -9.90 -21.05 9.15
C TYR A 223 -9.68 -22.57 9.25
N ASP A 224 -10.19 -23.34 8.29
CA ASP A 224 -10.04 -24.80 8.25
C ASP A 224 -8.73 -25.27 7.61
N LYS A 225 -7.99 -24.35 7.01
CA LYS A 225 -6.79 -24.64 6.23
C LYS A 225 -5.69 -25.41 7.00
N PHE A 226 -5.59 -25.19 8.30
CA PHE A 226 -4.61 -25.84 9.17
C PHE A 226 -5.24 -26.83 10.17
N SER A 227 -6.56 -26.94 10.22
CA SER A 227 -7.30 -27.82 11.13
C SER A 227 -7.83 -29.10 10.49
N GLY A 228 -7.96 -29.11 9.13
CA GLY A 228 -8.43 -30.26 8.37
C GLY A 228 -7.37 -31.33 8.11
N THR A 229 -7.75 -32.44 7.45
CA THR A 229 -6.78 -33.45 7.01
C THR A 229 -5.89 -32.89 5.91
N SER A 230 -4.65 -32.55 6.24
CA SER A 230 -3.65 -32.04 5.29
C SER A 230 -3.56 -32.88 4.01
N ALA A 231 -3.77 -34.19 4.13
CA ALA A 231 -3.75 -35.13 2.99
C ALA A 231 -4.88 -34.88 1.98
N GLU A 232 -6.08 -34.49 2.42
CA GLU A 232 -7.18 -34.17 1.52
C GLU A 232 -6.97 -32.85 0.79
N GLN A 233 -6.50 -31.83 1.48
CA GLN A 233 -6.15 -30.56 0.86
C GLN A 233 -5.03 -30.73 -0.17
N VAL A 234 -4.01 -31.52 0.14
CA VAL A 234 -2.92 -31.84 -0.82
C VAL A 234 -3.47 -32.58 -2.05
N ARG A 235 -4.36 -33.56 -1.88
CA ARG A 235 -5.01 -34.25 -3.01
C ARG A 235 -5.82 -33.28 -3.88
N ASN A 236 -6.57 -32.37 -3.27
CA ASN A 236 -7.34 -31.35 -4.00
C ASN A 236 -6.42 -30.43 -4.83
N LEU A 237 -5.29 -30.00 -4.27
CA LEU A 237 -4.30 -29.20 -4.99
C LEU A 237 -3.67 -29.98 -6.15
N GLN A 238 -3.34 -31.26 -5.93
CA GLN A 238 -2.81 -32.15 -6.96
C GLN A 238 -3.82 -32.36 -8.09
N GLN A 239 -5.10 -32.51 -7.77
CA GLN A 239 -6.16 -32.62 -8.77
C GLN A 239 -6.24 -31.35 -9.63
N LEU A 240 -6.30 -30.16 -9.00
CA LEU A 240 -6.32 -28.88 -9.72
C LEU A 240 -5.04 -28.67 -10.55
N LEU A 241 -3.89 -29.14 -10.06
CA LEU A 241 -2.64 -29.11 -10.83
C LEU A 241 -2.76 -29.99 -12.09
N MET A 242 -3.47 -31.12 -12.02
CA MET A 242 -3.75 -31.96 -13.19
C MET A 242 -4.76 -31.32 -14.16
N GLU A 243 -5.60 -30.39 -13.72
CA GLU A 243 -6.53 -29.65 -14.57
C GLU A 243 -5.85 -28.45 -15.29
N ALA A 244 -4.68 -28.02 -14.82
CA ALA A 244 -3.91 -26.94 -15.46
C ALA A 244 -3.52 -27.31 -16.91
N SER A 245 -3.33 -26.30 -17.76
CA SER A 245 -3.00 -26.51 -19.17
C SER A 245 -1.69 -27.29 -19.33
N ALA A 246 -1.71 -28.28 -20.20
CA ALA A 246 -0.54 -29.13 -20.48
C ALA A 246 0.61 -28.40 -21.20
N ASP A 247 0.35 -27.23 -21.77
CA ASP A 247 1.32 -26.36 -22.44
C ASP A 247 1.62 -25.07 -21.68
N ALA A 248 1.19 -24.96 -20.39
CA ALA A 248 1.50 -23.83 -19.57
C ALA A 248 3.00 -23.72 -19.27
N ASP A 249 3.56 -22.51 -19.31
CA ASP A 249 4.93 -22.22 -18.89
C ASP A 249 5.02 -22.08 -17.37
N PHE A 250 3.96 -21.54 -16.77
CA PHE A 250 3.81 -21.45 -15.32
C PHE A 250 2.42 -21.91 -14.88
N VAL A 251 2.40 -22.59 -13.74
CA VAL A 251 1.18 -22.86 -12.97
C VAL A 251 1.31 -22.11 -11.64
N VAL A 252 0.27 -21.39 -11.23
CA VAL A 252 0.31 -20.55 -10.04
C VAL A 252 -0.78 -20.98 -9.05
N MET A 253 -0.37 -21.34 -7.85
CA MET A 253 -1.24 -21.62 -6.70
C MET A 253 -1.20 -20.47 -5.69
N PRO A 254 -2.22 -20.31 -4.86
CA PRO A 254 -2.31 -19.16 -3.94
C PRO A 254 -1.31 -19.20 -2.80
N GLU A 255 -1.32 -18.12 -2.00
CA GLU A 255 -0.57 -17.95 -0.76
C GLU A 255 -0.91 -19.06 0.25
N THR A 256 0.12 -19.59 0.91
CA THR A 256 -0.01 -20.69 1.88
C THR A 256 -0.88 -21.86 1.38
N ALA A 257 -0.82 -22.20 0.08
CA ALA A 257 -1.58 -23.30 -0.49
C ALA A 257 -1.19 -24.64 0.14
N ILE A 258 0.10 -24.84 0.41
CA ILE A 258 0.60 -26.05 1.08
C ILE A 258 0.26 -25.98 2.57
N PRO A 259 -0.55 -26.94 3.11
CA PRO A 259 -1.07 -26.89 4.47
C PRO A 259 -0.11 -27.46 5.52
N GLN A 260 1.19 -27.38 5.30
CA GLN A 260 2.24 -27.88 6.19
C GLN A 260 3.40 -26.91 6.26
N HIS A 261 4.09 -26.89 7.40
CA HIS A 261 5.35 -26.18 7.54
C HIS A 261 6.49 -27.04 7.00
N ILE A 262 7.26 -26.51 6.05
CA ILE A 262 8.33 -27.24 5.37
C ILE A 262 9.68 -26.72 5.86
N TYR A 263 10.55 -27.63 6.28
CA TYR A 263 11.95 -27.31 6.61
C TYR A 263 12.72 -27.01 5.31
N GLU A 264 13.39 -25.86 5.23
CA GLU A 264 13.98 -25.39 3.98
C GLU A 264 15.15 -26.25 3.50
N ASP A 265 16.00 -26.75 4.41
CA ASP A 265 17.15 -27.58 4.03
C ASP A 265 16.73 -28.93 3.42
N ASP A 266 15.52 -29.41 3.77
CA ASP A 266 14.97 -30.66 3.26
C ASP A 266 13.80 -30.47 2.27
N ILE A 267 13.59 -29.26 1.73
CA ILE A 267 12.42 -28.92 0.92
C ILE A 267 12.25 -29.84 -0.29
N ASP A 268 13.33 -30.19 -0.97
CA ASP A 268 13.31 -31.10 -2.13
C ASP A 268 13.07 -32.58 -1.75
N ARG A 269 13.13 -32.90 -0.45
CA ARG A 269 12.78 -34.23 0.08
C ARG A 269 11.34 -34.30 0.57
N SER A 270 10.64 -33.17 0.69
CA SER A 270 9.23 -33.12 1.09
C SER A 270 8.38 -33.95 0.12
N ASP A 271 7.53 -34.83 0.67
CA ASP A 271 6.65 -35.68 -0.14
C ASP A 271 5.66 -34.84 -0.98
N ILE A 272 5.21 -33.70 -0.45
CA ILE A 272 4.32 -32.79 -1.18
C ILE A 272 5.05 -32.18 -2.38
N VAL A 273 6.25 -31.65 -2.17
CA VAL A 273 7.05 -31.04 -3.24
C VAL A 273 7.39 -32.06 -4.31
N ARG A 274 7.83 -33.27 -3.91
CA ARG A 274 8.13 -34.38 -4.83
C ARG A 274 6.89 -34.85 -5.61
N GLY A 275 5.73 -34.91 -4.92
CA GLY A 275 4.45 -35.25 -5.55
C GLY A 275 4.03 -34.26 -6.62
N MET A 276 4.11 -32.95 -6.32
CA MET A 276 3.84 -31.89 -7.29
C MET A 276 4.81 -31.90 -8.47
N ALA A 277 6.12 -32.06 -8.20
CA ALA A 277 7.14 -32.21 -9.26
C ALA A 277 6.90 -33.46 -10.15
N ALA A 278 6.42 -34.57 -9.58
CA ALA A 278 6.08 -35.77 -10.33
C ALA A 278 4.87 -35.53 -11.27
N ILE A 279 3.83 -34.82 -10.81
CA ILE A 279 2.70 -34.44 -11.66
C ILE A 279 3.14 -33.54 -12.81
N LEU A 280 3.99 -32.55 -12.55
CA LEU A 280 4.56 -31.70 -13.60
C LEU A 280 5.34 -32.52 -14.63
N ARG A 281 6.19 -33.45 -14.18
CA ARG A 281 6.94 -34.35 -15.10
C ARG A 281 6.05 -35.19 -16.00
N ALA A 282 4.95 -35.69 -15.42
CA ALA A 282 4.04 -36.57 -16.14
C ALA A 282 3.17 -35.81 -17.17
N ARG A 283 2.79 -34.58 -16.86
CA ARG A 283 1.87 -33.80 -17.69
C ARG A 283 2.54 -32.75 -18.57
N ASN A 284 3.51 -32.03 -18.01
CA ASN A 284 4.18 -30.94 -18.69
C ASN A 284 5.58 -30.74 -18.14
N SER A 285 6.56 -31.30 -18.83
CA SER A 285 7.95 -31.29 -18.40
C SER A 285 8.63 -29.92 -18.41
N ARG A 286 7.98 -28.87 -18.94
CA ARG A 286 8.53 -27.50 -18.98
C ARG A 286 7.87 -26.54 -17.98
N ALA A 287 6.68 -26.86 -17.47
CA ALA A 287 5.98 -25.99 -16.54
C ALA A 287 6.76 -25.78 -15.24
N THR A 288 6.71 -24.55 -14.73
CA THR A 288 7.19 -24.22 -13.39
C THR A 288 5.98 -23.92 -12.51
N LEU A 289 5.82 -24.65 -11.41
CA LEU A 289 4.79 -24.37 -10.41
C LEU A 289 5.31 -23.30 -9.44
N VAL A 290 4.54 -22.20 -9.30
CA VAL A 290 4.74 -21.21 -8.26
C VAL A 290 3.60 -21.34 -7.24
N THR A 291 3.92 -21.68 -6.00
CA THR A 291 2.93 -21.95 -4.95
C THR A 291 3.32 -21.28 -3.63
N GLY A 292 2.34 -20.89 -2.83
CA GLY A 292 2.59 -20.43 -1.47
C GLY A 292 2.71 -21.59 -0.49
N GLY A 293 3.56 -21.41 0.51
CA GLY A 293 3.72 -22.35 1.63
C GLY A 293 4.29 -21.65 2.86
N SER A 294 4.17 -22.31 4.00
CA SER A 294 4.89 -21.92 5.21
C SER A 294 6.20 -22.69 5.28
N THR A 295 7.32 -21.98 5.36
CA THR A 295 8.64 -22.59 5.49
C THR A 295 9.30 -22.19 6.81
N TRP A 296 10.27 -22.96 7.25
CA TRP A 296 11.04 -22.64 8.44
C TRP A 296 12.51 -22.99 8.29
N VAL A 297 13.34 -22.22 9.00
CA VAL A 297 14.79 -22.45 9.11
C VAL A 297 15.17 -22.59 10.57
N SER A 298 16.22 -23.37 10.86
CA SER A 298 16.82 -23.45 12.18
C SER A 298 18.14 -22.70 12.24
N TYR A 299 18.46 -22.13 13.39
CA TYR A 299 19.68 -21.37 13.61
C TYR A 299 20.60 -22.07 14.60
N PRO A 300 21.92 -22.08 14.36
CA PRO A 300 22.88 -22.50 15.36
C PRO A 300 22.86 -21.55 16.57
N ASP A 301 23.25 -22.02 17.73
CA ASP A 301 23.23 -21.26 19.00
C ASP A 301 23.95 -19.90 18.94
N THR A 302 24.87 -19.74 17.98
CA THR A 302 25.71 -18.53 17.84
C THR A 302 25.05 -17.39 17.08
N TYR A 303 23.97 -17.63 16.32
CA TYR A 303 23.28 -16.62 15.53
C TYR A 303 21.79 -16.88 15.50
N ARG A 304 21.00 -15.83 15.68
CA ARG A 304 19.54 -15.85 15.51
C ARG A 304 19.05 -14.52 14.97
N SER A 305 17.96 -14.54 14.22
CA SER A 305 17.27 -13.33 13.78
C SER A 305 16.54 -12.66 14.95
N ALA A 306 16.05 -11.44 14.73
CA ALA A 306 15.24 -10.73 15.73
C ALA A 306 13.85 -11.38 15.94
N THR A 307 13.39 -12.19 15.00
CA THR A 307 12.08 -12.89 15.01
C THR A 307 12.19 -14.35 15.43
N ALA A 308 13.42 -14.87 15.57
CA ALA A 308 13.66 -16.25 15.95
C ALA A 308 13.12 -16.56 17.35
N ARG A 309 12.43 -17.70 17.46
CA ARG A 309 11.91 -18.25 18.72
C ARG A 309 12.50 -19.62 18.98
N TYR A 310 12.72 -19.95 20.24
CA TYR A 310 13.16 -21.30 20.60
C TYR A 310 12.00 -22.27 20.43
N ASP A 311 12.27 -23.38 19.76
CA ASP A 311 11.31 -24.46 19.56
C ASP A 311 11.81 -25.70 20.31
N ASP A 312 11.05 -26.12 21.34
CA ASP A 312 11.44 -27.24 22.21
C ASP A 312 11.48 -28.58 21.47
N TYR A 313 10.66 -28.73 20.42
CA TYR A 313 10.61 -29.96 19.61
C TYR A 313 11.82 -30.08 18.70
N VAL A 314 12.24 -28.99 18.09
CA VAL A 314 13.43 -28.93 17.23
C VAL A 314 14.71 -28.85 18.08
N GLY A 315 14.62 -28.33 19.32
CA GLY A 315 15.75 -28.12 20.22
C GLY A 315 16.67 -26.97 19.80
N SER A 316 16.17 -26.03 18.97
CA SER A 316 16.93 -24.87 18.48
C SER A 316 16.06 -23.66 18.23
N TYR A 317 16.69 -22.50 17.95
CA TYR A 317 15.97 -21.32 17.50
C TYR A 317 15.53 -21.47 16.04
N ILE A 318 14.27 -21.16 15.76
CA ILE A 318 13.69 -21.23 14.42
C ILE A 318 13.01 -19.92 14.03
N ASP A 319 13.01 -19.61 12.73
CA ASP A 319 12.09 -18.66 12.11
C ASP A 319 11.12 -19.38 11.18
N ILE A 320 9.87 -18.94 11.18
CA ILE A 320 8.85 -19.37 10.24
C ILE A 320 8.59 -18.24 9.27
N TYR A 321 8.53 -18.56 7.98
CA TYR A 321 8.30 -17.61 6.89
C TYR A 321 7.01 -17.94 6.14
N ASN A 322 6.31 -16.89 5.71
CA ASN A 322 5.36 -16.97 4.62
C ASN A 322 6.17 -16.92 3.31
N SER A 323 6.11 -17.97 2.50
CA SER A 323 7.02 -18.15 1.39
C SER A 323 6.31 -18.47 0.08
N ALA A 324 6.90 -18.03 -1.03
CA ALA A 324 6.61 -18.56 -2.35
C ALA A 324 7.68 -19.58 -2.75
N LEU A 325 7.24 -20.67 -3.33
CA LEU A 325 8.08 -21.78 -3.79
C LEU A 325 8.00 -21.89 -5.30
N SER A 326 9.14 -22.07 -5.96
CA SER A 326 9.23 -22.38 -7.38
C SER A 326 9.64 -23.84 -7.55
N ILE A 327 8.69 -24.68 -7.88
CA ILE A 327 8.87 -26.12 -8.05
C ILE A 327 8.93 -26.44 -9.54
N LYS A 328 10.04 -27.04 -9.98
CA LYS A 328 10.24 -27.47 -11.36
C LYS A 328 10.07 -28.99 -11.49
N PRO A 329 9.80 -29.50 -12.70
CA PRO A 329 9.78 -30.94 -12.95
C PRO A 329 11.08 -31.60 -12.55
N GLN A 330 12.20 -30.90 -12.71
CA GLN A 330 13.56 -31.34 -12.34
C GLN A 330 14.35 -30.17 -11.77
N GLY A 331 15.28 -30.44 -10.87
CA GLY A 331 16.12 -29.41 -10.23
C GLY A 331 15.70 -29.08 -8.81
N LYS A 332 16.32 -28.05 -8.25
CA LYS A 332 16.06 -27.58 -6.89
C LYS A 332 14.87 -26.64 -6.85
N THR A 333 14.15 -26.68 -5.76
CA THR A 333 13.08 -25.72 -5.43
C THR A 333 13.70 -24.39 -5.01
N ASP A 334 13.29 -23.30 -5.67
CA ASP A 334 13.64 -21.95 -5.26
C ASP A 334 12.62 -21.43 -4.24
N ILE A 335 13.09 -20.67 -3.22
CA ILE A 335 12.28 -20.11 -2.14
C ILE A 335 12.40 -18.59 -2.16
N TYR A 336 11.28 -17.91 -1.95
CA TYR A 336 11.21 -16.48 -1.71
C TYR A 336 10.41 -16.23 -0.44
N HIS A 337 10.97 -15.49 0.52
CA HIS A 337 10.30 -15.09 1.77
C HIS A 337 9.58 -13.76 1.61
N LYS A 338 8.35 -13.67 2.11
CA LYS A 338 7.55 -12.46 2.11
C LYS A 338 8.26 -11.31 2.84
N GLY A 339 8.44 -10.19 2.14
CA GLY A 339 9.16 -9.03 2.69
C GLY A 339 8.26 -7.93 3.23
N ARG A 340 6.94 -7.98 2.98
CA ARG A 340 5.96 -7.02 3.50
C ARG A 340 4.83 -7.78 4.21
N LEU A 341 4.95 -7.85 5.52
CA LEU A 341 4.04 -8.60 6.38
C LEU A 341 2.80 -7.77 6.73
N VAL A 342 1.68 -8.46 6.93
CA VAL A 342 0.42 -7.86 7.38
C VAL A 342 0.51 -7.56 8.87
N ILE A 343 0.28 -6.29 9.23
CA ILE A 343 0.30 -5.87 10.64
C ILE A 343 -0.88 -6.51 11.38
N GLY A 344 -0.59 -7.02 12.56
CA GLY A 344 -1.56 -7.67 13.45
C GLY A 344 -1.72 -9.17 13.19
N ALA A 345 -1.57 -9.62 11.93
CA ALA A 345 -1.66 -11.04 11.58
C ALA A 345 -0.29 -11.73 11.49
N GLU A 346 0.66 -11.12 10.80
CA GLU A 346 1.98 -11.70 10.54
C GLU A 346 3.11 -10.97 11.29
N LYS A 347 2.88 -9.70 11.67
CA LYS A 347 3.85 -8.87 12.39
C LYS A 347 3.16 -8.08 13.50
N THR A 348 3.68 -8.15 14.72
CA THR A 348 3.28 -7.28 15.83
C THR A 348 4.06 -5.96 15.74
N PRO A 349 3.40 -4.80 15.53
CA PRO A 349 4.09 -3.52 15.53
C PRO A 349 4.53 -3.16 16.94
N LEU A 350 5.74 -2.55 17.09
CA LEU A 350 6.27 -2.12 18.39
C LEU A 350 6.13 -3.19 19.49
N PRO A 351 6.77 -4.37 19.39
CA PRO A 351 6.53 -5.52 20.26
C PRO A 351 6.67 -5.17 21.76
N LYS A 352 7.62 -4.32 22.14
CA LYS A 352 7.80 -3.87 23.54
C LYS A 352 6.61 -3.06 24.07
N LEU A 353 5.89 -2.33 23.22
CA LEU A 353 4.68 -1.61 23.62
C LEU A 353 3.49 -2.56 23.72
N PHE A 354 3.42 -3.54 22.81
CA PHE A 354 2.37 -4.56 22.82
C PHE A 354 2.52 -5.58 23.95
N GLU A 355 3.73 -5.88 24.42
CA GLU A 355 3.93 -6.65 25.65
C GLU A 355 3.25 -5.99 26.86
N LEU A 356 3.30 -4.65 26.95
CA LEU A 356 2.59 -3.88 27.97
C LEU A 356 1.06 -3.94 27.81
N LEU A 357 0.59 -4.17 26.58
CA LEU A 357 -0.83 -4.23 26.20
C LEU A 357 -1.26 -5.67 25.84
N SER A 358 -0.59 -6.67 26.39
CA SER A 358 -0.79 -8.10 26.05
C SER A 358 -2.23 -8.59 26.22
N PHE A 359 -3.04 -7.94 27.07
CA PHE A 359 -4.48 -8.20 27.20
C PHE A 359 -5.31 -7.84 25.95
N LEU A 360 -4.72 -7.08 25.00
CA LEU A 360 -5.33 -6.72 23.71
C LEU A 360 -4.83 -7.62 22.56
N VAL A 361 -3.91 -8.54 22.83
CA VAL A 361 -3.39 -9.47 21.81
C VAL A 361 -4.49 -10.46 21.46
N ILE A 362 -4.87 -10.45 20.19
CA ILE A 362 -5.96 -11.24 19.64
C ILE A 362 -5.38 -12.55 19.17
N ASP A 363 -6.00 -13.62 19.59
CA ASP A 363 -5.77 -14.94 19.02
C ASP A 363 -6.43 -14.99 17.61
N LEU A 364 -5.64 -14.79 16.58
CA LEU A 364 -6.06 -14.84 15.17
C LEU A 364 -5.96 -16.27 14.61
N GLY A 365 -6.36 -17.27 15.40
CA GLY A 365 -6.48 -18.65 14.92
C GLY A 365 -5.18 -19.23 14.37
N GLY A 366 -4.19 -19.46 15.22
CA GLY A 366 -3.05 -20.32 14.92
C GLY A 366 -1.74 -19.67 14.46
N THR A 367 -1.68 -18.35 14.27
CA THR A 367 -0.42 -17.66 13.94
C THR A 367 -0.25 -16.36 14.71
N VAL A 368 -0.39 -16.41 16.03
CA VAL A 368 0.07 -15.33 16.90
C VAL A 368 1.59 -15.44 17.00
N GLY A 369 2.30 -14.84 16.07
CA GLY A 369 3.75 -14.88 16.09
C GLY A 369 4.33 -13.89 15.09
N GLN A 370 5.49 -13.37 15.43
CA GLN A 370 6.29 -12.64 14.46
C GLN A 370 6.84 -13.65 13.45
N LEU A 371 6.38 -13.57 12.21
CA LEU A 371 7.00 -14.31 11.11
C LEU A 371 8.34 -13.68 10.75
N GLY A 372 9.25 -14.47 10.21
CA GLY A 372 10.48 -14.01 9.60
C GLY A 372 10.18 -13.11 8.39
N VAL A 373 11.02 -12.10 8.17
CA VAL A 373 10.84 -11.09 7.13
C VAL A 373 11.87 -11.27 6.03
N GLY A 374 11.40 -11.43 4.79
CA GLY A 374 12.28 -11.39 3.60
C GLY A 374 12.90 -9.99 3.45
N THR A 375 14.20 -9.94 3.21
CA THR A 375 14.95 -8.67 3.16
C THR A 375 15.03 -8.09 1.76
N GLU A 376 14.82 -8.90 0.72
CA GLU A 376 14.92 -8.47 -0.68
C GLU A 376 13.98 -9.25 -1.60
N ALA A 377 13.54 -8.60 -2.68
CA ALA A 377 12.80 -9.26 -3.74
C ALA A 377 13.66 -10.34 -4.43
N LYS A 378 13.05 -11.47 -4.81
CA LYS A 378 13.70 -12.56 -5.56
C LYS A 378 12.86 -12.91 -6.77
N VAL A 379 13.48 -13.16 -7.92
CA VAL A 379 12.79 -13.61 -9.13
C VAL A 379 12.90 -15.12 -9.25
N PHE A 380 11.85 -15.76 -9.79
CA PHE A 380 11.89 -17.15 -10.21
C PHE A 380 12.14 -17.25 -11.71
N THR A 381 12.84 -18.28 -12.10
CA THR A 381 13.20 -18.51 -13.51
C THR A 381 12.59 -19.82 -13.97
N SER A 382 11.83 -19.80 -15.07
CA SER A 382 11.27 -21.01 -15.68
C SER A 382 12.36 -21.94 -16.22
N SER A 383 11.96 -23.14 -16.63
CA SER A 383 12.85 -24.07 -17.31
C SER A 383 13.42 -23.49 -18.61
N GLU A 384 12.71 -22.57 -19.26
CA GLU A 384 13.11 -21.88 -20.50
C GLU A 384 13.82 -20.54 -20.27
N GLY A 385 14.14 -20.20 -19.01
CA GLY A 385 14.91 -18.99 -18.69
C GLY A 385 14.05 -17.72 -18.48
N VAL A 386 12.73 -17.79 -18.55
CA VAL A 386 11.85 -16.63 -18.32
C VAL A 386 11.81 -16.29 -16.84
N LYS A 387 12.10 -15.01 -16.52
CA LYS A 387 12.08 -14.50 -15.14
C LYS A 387 10.75 -13.88 -14.80
N VAL A 388 10.18 -14.27 -13.65
CA VAL A 388 8.93 -13.74 -13.09
C VAL A 388 9.11 -13.32 -11.64
N GLY A 389 8.32 -12.35 -11.17
CA GLY A 389 8.33 -11.90 -9.78
C GLY A 389 7.19 -12.53 -8.98
N PRO A 390 7.46 -13.33 -7.94
CA PRO A 390 6.43 -13.95 -7.10
C PRO A 390 6.05 -13.02 -5.93
N ALA A 391 5.16 -12.08 -6.15
CA ALA A 391 4.70 -11.20 -5.08
C ALA A 391 3.62 -11.90 -4.22
N ILE A 392 3.74 -11.79 -2.89
CA ILE A 392 2.84 -12.45 -1.95
C ILE A 392 1.86 -11.42 -1.37
N CYS A 393 0.57 -11.53 -1.75
CA CYS A 393 -0.58 -10.87 -1.13
C CYS A 393 -0.37 -9.36 -0.92
N TYR A 394 -0.16 -8.96 0.32
CA TYR A 394 0.01 -7.59 0.78
C TYR A 394 1.19 -6.84 0.12
N GLU A 395 2.18 -7.55 -0.42
CA GLU A 395 3.31 -6.95 -1.15
C GLU A 395 2.86 -6.18 -2.40
N ALA A 396 1.73 -6.57 -3.02
CA ALA A 396 1.13 -5.86 -4.14
C ALA A 396 0.68 -4.43 -3.80
N MET A 397 0.61 -4.06 -2.52
CA MET A 397 0.29 -2.71 -2.09
C MET A 397 1.50 -1.75 -2.12
N TYR A 398 2.72 -2.28 -2.14
CA TYR A 398 3.96 -1.51 -2.03
C TYR A 398 4.65 -1.39 -3.38
N GLY A 399 4.43 -0.28 -4.08
CA GLY A 399 4.96 -0.09 -5.44
C GLY A 399 6.48 -0.22 -5.55
N ASP A 400 7.25 0.41 -4.65
CA ASP A 400 8.71 0.34 -4.72
C ASP A 400 9.25 -1.07 -4.39
N TRP A 401 8.61 -1.78 -3.42
CA TRP A 401 8.94 -3.18 -3.15
C TRP A 401 8.66 -4.06 -4.37
N TYR A 402 7.48 -3.91 -4.96
CA TYR A 402 7.07 -4.63 -6.17
C TYR A 402 8.03 -4.36 -7.34
N GLY A 403 8.47 -3.10 -7.47
CA GLY A 403 9.51 -2.71 -8.42
C GLY A 403 10.86 -3.41 -8.19
N GLY A 404 11.12 -3.91 -6.97
CA GLY A 404 12.30 -4.70 -6.65
C GLY A 404 12.42 -5.98 -7.49
N PHE A 405 11.31 -6.69 -7.71
CA PHE A 405 11.27 -7.85 -8.60
C PHE A 405 11.61 -7.47 -10.04
N VAL A 406 11.04 -6.35 -10.51
CA VAL A 406 11.26 -5.87 -11.88
C VAL A 406 12.70 -5.40 -12.08
N ARG A 407 13.30 -4.73 -11.09
CA ARG A 407 14.74 -4.35 -11.12
C ARG A 407 15.66 -5.58 -11.17
N LYS A 408 15.23 -6.73 -10.63
CA LYS A 408 15.94 -8.02 -10.71
C LYS A 408 15.64 -8.81 -11.98
N GLY A 409 14.88 -8.24 -12.92
CA GLY A 409 14.64 -8.77 -14.26
C GLY A 409 13.33 -9.52 -14.41
N ALA A 410 12.35 -9.38 -13.51
CA ALA A 410 11.02 -9.94 -13.73
C ALA A 410 10.37 -9.31 -14.98
N ARG A 411 9.98 -10.15 -15.93
CA ARG A 411 9.31 -9.76 -17.18
C ARG A 411 7.79 -9.77 -17.08
N ALA A 412 7.26 -10.56 -16.15
CA ALA A 412 5.87 -10.61 -15.73
C ALA A 412 5.81 -10.85 -14.22
N MET A 413 4.63 -10.67 -13.61
CA MET A 413 4.45 -10.87 -12.18
C MET A 413 3.41 -11.96 -11.89
N LEU A 414 3.72 -12.77 -10.91
CA LEU A 414 2.81 -13.77 -10.37
C LEU A 414 2.45 -13.36 -8.94
N VAL A 415 1.18 -13.01 -8.72
CA VAL A 415 0.70 -12.60 -7.40
C VAL A 415 -0.05 -13.76 -6.77
N ILE A 416 0.40 -14.19 -5.61
CA ILE A 416 -0.25 -15.24 -4.84
C ILE A 416 -0.89 -14.64 -3.58
N SER A 417 -2.14 -14.98 -3.27
CA SER A 417 -2.90 -14.31 -2.19
C SER A 417 -3.86 -15.27 -1.48
N ASN A 418 -4.15 -14.96 -0.21
CA ASN A 418 -5.22 -15.60 0.54
C ASN A 418 -6.19 -14.53 1.02
N ASP A 419 -7.23 -14.28 0.24
CA ASP A 419 -8.20 -13.20 0.46
C ASP A 419 -9.32 -13.59 1.43
N GLY A 420 -9.44 -14.87 1.80
CA GLY A 420 -10.54 -15.42 2.59
C GLY A 420 -10.76 -14.77 3.96
N TRP A 421 -9.71 -14.16 4.53
CA TRP A 421 -9.77 -13.49 5.83
C TRP A 421 -10.75 -12.31 5.91
N TRP A 422 -11.18 -11.76 4.78
CA TRP A 422 -12.00 -10.54 4.73
C TRP A 422 -13.45 -10.78 4.32
N GLY A 423 -13.88 -12.03 4.19
CA GLY A 423 -15.22 -12.34 3.72
C GLY A 423 -15.53 -11.74 2.34
N ASP A 424 -16.75 -11.85 1.84
CA ASP A 424 -17.18 -11.16 0.62
C ASP A 424 -17.42 -9.66 0.88
N THR A 425 -16.31 -8.92 1.07
CA THR A 425 -16.32 -7.48 1.39
C THR A 425 -15.51 -6.67 0.38
N PRO A 426 -15.48 -5.34 0.48
CA PRO A 426 -14.63 -4.52 -0.38
C PRO A 426 -13.12 -4.79 -0.23
N GLY A 427 -12.65 -5.42 0.85
CA GLY A 427 -11.23 -5.61 1.16
C GLY A 427 -10.48 -6.35 0.05
N TYR A 428 -10.90 -7.57 -0.29
CA TYR A 428 -10.25 -8.37 -1.32
C TYR A 428 -10.42 -7.77 -2.73
N LYS A 429 -11.58 -7.13 -2.99
CA LYS A 429 -11.83 -6.44 -4.28
C LYS A 429 -10.82 -5.31 -4.48
N ARG A 430 -10.50 -4.58 -3.40
CA ARG A 430 -9.49 -3.51 -3.42
C ARG A 430 -8.07 -4.04 -3.59
N LEU A 431 -7.73 -5.14 -2.91
CA LEU A 431 -6.41 -5.74 -3.06
C LEU A 431 -6.15 -6.20 -4.50
N PHE A 432 -7.17 -6.80 -5.15
CA PHE A 432 -7.12 -7.11 -6.58
C PHE A 432 -6.95 -5.84 -7.43
N ALA A 433 -7.76 -4.80 -7.17
CA ALA A 433 -7.73 -3.56 -7.93
C ALA A 433 -6.39 -2.81 -7.81
N PHE A 434 -5.69 -2.90 -6.68
CA PHE A 434 -4.36 -2.34 -6.53
C PHE A 434 -3.33 -2.99 -7.45
N CYS A 435 -3.49 -4.26 -7.81
CA CYS A 435 -2.65 -4.91 -8.80
C CYS A 435 -2.72 -4.19 -10.16
N ARG A 436 -3.86 -3.59 -10.53
CA ARG A 436 -3.98 -2.79 -11.76
C ARG A 436 -3.02 -1.60 -11.76
N LEU A 437 -2.84 -0.93 -10.61
CA LEU A 437 -1.89 0.17 -10.46
C LEU A 437 -0.44 -0.33 -10.54
N ARG A 438 -0.14 -1.47 -9.93
CA ARG A 438 1.19 -2.12 -10.04
C ARG A 438 1.53 -2.46 -11.48
N ALA A 439 0.55 -2.98 -12.23
CA ALA A 439 0.74 -3.27 -13.65
C ALA A 439 1.13 -2.01 -14.44
N ILE A 440 0.47 -0.87 -14.19
CA ILE A 440 0.78 0.43 -14.84
C ILE A 440 2.15 0.96 -14.41
N GLU A 441 2.43 0.99 -13.12
CA GLU A 441 3.67 1.54 -12.56
C GLU A 441 4.91 0.87 -13.13
N HIS A 442 4.84 -0.44 -13.30
CA HIS A 442 5.99 -1.25 -13.71
C HIS A 442 5.90 -1.78 -15.13
N ARG A 443 4.77 -1.56 -15.80
CA ARG A 443 4.47 -2.11 -17.12
C ARG A 443 4.73 -3.61 -17.19
N ARG A 444 4.10 -4.34 -16.26
CA ARG A 444 4.16 -5.80 -16.18
C ARG A 444 2.76 -6.38 -16.18
N ALA A 445 2.53 -7.36 -17.05
CA ALA A 445 1.34 -8.19 -16.96
C ALA A 445 1.38 -9.02 -15.66
N ILE A 446 0.21 -9.27 -15.09
CA ILE A 446 0.05 -9.96 -13.81
C ILE A 446 -0.86 -11.16 -14.01
N ALA A 447 -0.42 -12.33 -13.54
CA ALA A 447 -1.27 -13.47 -13.26
C ALA A 447 -1.43 -13.59 -11.74
N ARG A 448 -2.67 -13.52 -11.25
CA ARG A 448 -2.99 -13.57 -9.82
C ARG A 448 -3.75 -14.84 -9.49
N SER A 449 -3.26 -15.58 -8.51
CA SER A 449 -3.93 -16.72 -7.89
C SER A 449 -4.33 -16.37 -6.47
N ALA A 450 -5.62 -16.41 -6.18
CA ALA A 450 -6.19 -16.26 -4.85
C ALA A 450 -6.75 -17.59 -4.34
N ASN A 451 -6.81 -17.76 -3.02
CA ASN A 451 -7.42 -18.98 -2.45
C ASN A 451 -8.95 -18.98 -2.64
N THR A 452 -9.63 -17.91 -2.22
CA THR A 452 -11.10 -17.76 -2.23
C THR A 452 -11.55 -16.48 -2.96
N GLY A 453 -10.69 -15.48 -3.10
CA GLY A 453 -11.00 -14.15 -3.61
C GLY A 453 -11.10 -14.04 -5.13
N ILE A 454 -10.32 -13.13 -5.74
CA ILE A 454 -10.32 -12.95 -7.19
C ILE A 454 -8.99 -13.48 -7.76
N SER A 455 -9.07 -14.54 -8.55
CA SER A 455 -7.97 -14.99 -9.43
C SER A 455 -8.17 -14.44 -10.83
N GLY A 456 -7.10 -14.17 -11.57
CA GLY A 456 -7.22 -13.70 -12.94
C GLY A 456 -5.98 -13.00 -13.47
N PHE A 457 -6.15 -12.32 -14.59
CA PHE A 457 -5.08 -11.71 -15.37
C PHE A 457 -5.29 -10.22 -15.52
N ILE A 458 -4.22 -9.45 -15.49
CA ILE A 458 -4.23 -8.00 -15.67
C ILE A 458 -3.13 -7.63 -16.68
N ASP A 459 -3.46 -6.85 -17.71
CA ASP A 459 -2.48 -6.37 -18.69
C ASP A 459 -1.64 -5.21 -18.15
N GLU A 460 -0.60 -4.80 -18.86
CA GLU A 460 0.32 -3.72 -18.43
C GLU A 460 -0.32 -2.32 -18.41
N ARG A 461 -1.57 -2.18 -18.89
CA ARG A 461 -2.37 -0.95 -18.79
C ARG A 461 -3.30 -0.98 -17.58
N GLY A 462 -3.29 -2.09 -16.81
CA GLY A 462 -4.17 -2.29 -15.67
C GLY A 462 -5.59 -2.73 -16.09
N CYS A 463 -5.75 -3.29 -17.30
CA CYS A 463 -7.04 -3.82 -17.75
C CYS A 463 -7.15 -5.28 -17.33
N ASP A 464 -8.33 -5.64 -16.81
CA ASP A 464 -8.62 -7.01 -16.44
C ASP A 464 -8.81 -7.90 -17.69
N GLY A 465 -8.21 -9.08 -17.65
CA GLY A 465 -8.49 -10.20 -18.55
C GLY A 465 -9.51 -11.17 -17.95
N LEU A 466 -9.30 -12.48 -18.19
CA LEU A 466 -10.10 -13.54 -17.57
C LEU A 466 -10.00 -13.46 -16.05
N LYS A 467 -11.13 -13.66 -15.35
CA LYS A 467 -11.23 -13.65 -13.87
C LYS A 467 -12.13 -14.76 -13.37
N MET A 468 -11.80 -15.26 -12.19
CA MET A 468 -12.65 -16.08 -11.33
C MET A 468 -13.00 -15.28 -10.08
N GLY A 469 -14.23 -15.35 -9.64
CA GLY A 469 -14.76 -14.54 -8.54
C GLY A 469 -14.56 -15.15 -7.16
N TRP A 470 -15.24 -14.54 -6.19
CA TRP A 470 -15.30 -15.02 -4.81
C TRP A 470 -16.04 -16.37 -4.74
N ASP A 471 -15.51 -17.27 -3.90
CA ASP A 471 -16.12 -18.59 -3.61
C ASP A 471 -16.23 -19.54 -4.83
N GLU A 472 -15.48 -19.27 -5.88
CA GLU A 472 -15.37 -20.15 -7.03
C GLU A 472 -14.13 -21.04 -6.90
N ARG A 473 -14.21 -22.29 -7.40
CA ARG A 473 -13.10 -23.24 -7.46
C ARG A 473 -12.80 -23.61 -8.91
N GLY A 474 -11.52 -23.58 -9.30
CA GLY A 474 -11.14 -23.99 -10.65
C GLY A 474 -9.77 -23.52 -11.08
N VAL A 475 -9.56 -23.58 -12.39
CA VAL A 475 -8.33 -23.18 -13.08
C VAL A 475 -8.66 -22.26 -14.24
N LEU A 476 -7.95 -21.14 -14.34
CA LEU A 476 -7.99 -20.25 -15.49
C LEU A 476 -6.65 -20.27 -16.20
N THR A 477 -6.66 -20.28 -17.52
CA THR A 477 -5.44 -20.21 -18.34
C THR A 477 -5.53 -19.09 -19.35
N ALA A 478 -4.45 -18.29 -19.45
CA ALA A 478 -4.31 -17.25 -20.45
C ALA A 478 -2.84 -17.02 -20.82
N ASP A 479 -2.64 -16.42 -22.00
CA ASP A 479 -1.36 -15.89 -22.40
C ASP A 479 -1.17 -14.50 -21.81
N ILE A 480 -0.02 -14.24 -21.18
CA ILE A 480 0.37 -12.93 -20.68
C ILE A 480 1.64 -12.47 -21.37
N THR A 481 1.71 -11.15 -21.61
CA THR A 481 2.84 -10.54 -22.31
C THR A 481 4.05 -10.39 -21.39
N LEU A 482 5.24 -10.60 -21.96
CA LEU A 482 6.51 -10.34 -21.32
C LEU A 482 7.02 -8.94 -21.68
N ASN A 483 7.61 -8.23 -20.72
CA ASN A 483 8.11 -6.88 -20.92
C ASN A 483 9.44 -6.67 -20.19
N ASP A 484 10.45 -6.17 -20.91
CA ASP A 484 11.79 -5.90 -20.37
C ASP A 484 11.99 -4.42 -20.01
N ARG A 485 11.05 -3.55 -20.43
CA ARG A 485 11.17 -2.10 -20.23
C ARG A 485 11.16 -1.76 -18.72
N ILE A 486 12.13 -0.95 -18.29
CA ILE A 486 12.18 -0.36 -16.96
C ILE A 486 11.53 1.02 -17.00
N THR A 487 10.42 1.20 -16.30
CA THR A 487 9.73 2.49 -16.20
C THR A 487 10.54 3.47 -15.35
N PHE A 488 10.21 4.76 -15.45
CA PHE A 488 10.84 5.77 -14.59
C PHE A 488 10.57 5.47 -13.10
N TYR A 489 9.31 5.13 -12.78
CA TYR A 489 8.95 4.75 -11.42
C TYR A 489 9.69 3.49 -10.94
N THR A 490 9.80 2.45 -11.77
CA THR A 490 10.59 1.25 -11.42
C THR A 490 12.03 1.60 -11.07
N ARG A 491 12.63 2.55 -11.79
CA ARG A 491 14.03 2.95 -11.56
C ARG A 491 14.22 3.75 -10.28
N TYR A 492 13.32 4.69 -10.00
CA TYR A 492 13.48 5.67 -8.92
C TYR A 492 12.59 5.42 -7.70
N GLY A 493 11.61 4.47 -7.78
CA GLY A 493 10.69 4.13 -6.69
C GLY A 493 9.89 5.31 -6.17
N ASP A 494 9.61 5.34 -4.90
CA ASP A 494 8.77 6.33 -4.22
C ASP A 494 9.47 7.70 -4.03
N TYR A 495 10.10 8.23 -5.08
CA TYR A 495 10.89 9.46 -5.03
C TYR A 495 10.07 10.69 -4.61
N ILE A 496 8.78 10.76 -5.00
CA ILE A 496 7.88 11.87 -4.60
C ILE A 496 7.68 11.85 -3.08
N GLY A 497 7.48 10.67 -2.48
CA GLY A 497 7.38 10.51 -1.03
C GLY A 497 8.65 10.94 -0.31
N ARG A 498 9.82 10.53 -0.82
CA ARG A 498 11.12 10.95 -0.27
C ARG A 498 11.33 12.46 -0.37
N ILE A 499 11.04 13.08 -1.51
CA ILE A 499 11.14 14.54 -1.68
C ILE A 499 10.19 15.26 -0.72
N ALA A 500 8.96 14.77 -0.58
CA ALA A 500 7.97 15.38 0.30
C ALA A 500 8.45 15.48 1.76
N GLN A 501 9.15 14.47 2.28
CA GLN A 501 9.73 14.52 3.63
C GLN A 501 10.74 15.65 3.79
N TYR A 502 11.65 15.82 2.82
CA TYR A 502 12.64 16.89 2.88
C TYR A 502 12.00 18.28 2.76
N VAL A 503 10.99 18.43 1.86
CA VAL A 503 10.25 19.69 1.73
C VAL A 503 9.50 20.02 3.02
N LEU A 504 8.89 19.04 3.67
CA LEU A 504 8.24 19.20 4.95
C LEU A 504 9.23 19.62 6.03
N LEU A 505 10.35 18.91 6.14
CA LEU A 505 11.42 19.20 7.12
C LEU A 505 11.93 20.65 6.98
N LEU A 506 12.29 21.06 5.77
CA LEU A 506 12.75 22.41 5.48
C LEU A 506 11.69 23.47 5.80
N SER A 507 10.43 23.19 5.50
CA SER A 507 9.30 24.09 5.82
C SER A 507 9.13 24.26 7.32
N VAL A 508 9.24 23.18 8.09
CA VAL A 508 9.15 23.21 9.57
C VAL A 508 10.35 23.95 10.16
N MET A 509 11.56 23.71 9.68
CA MET A 509 12.77 24.44 10.12
C MET A 509 12.65 25.95 9.85
N TYR A 510 12.18 26.32 8.66
CA TYR A 510 11.91 27.72 8.32
C TYR A 510 10.86 28.34 9.26
N PHE A 511 9.78 27.63 9.54
CA PHE A 511 8.76 28.10 10.48
C PHE A 511 9.31 28.32 11.90
N ILE A 512 10.10 27.39 12.40
CA ILE A 512 10.77 27.52 13.71
C ILE A 512 11.66 28.77 13.73
N SER A 513 12.44 28.98 12.65
CA SER A 513 13.30 30.16 12.54
C SER A 513 12.51 31.48 12.56
N LEU A 514 11.35 31.53 11.89
CA LEU A 514 10.44 32.68 11.94
C LEU A 514 9.91 32.95 13.36
N LEU A 515 9.58 31.90 14.11
CA LEU A 515 9.12 32.05 15.49
C LEU A 515 10.21 32.60 16.40
N PHE A 516 11.46 32.15 16.23
CA PHE A 516 12.61 32.67 16.97
C PHE A 516 12.88 34.15 16.64
N ARG A 517 12.87 34.52 15.36
CA ARG A 517 13.04 35.92 14.93
C ARG A 517 11.99 36.83 15.57
N LYS A 518 10.71 36.47 15.45
CA LYS A 518 9.61 37.25 16.08
C LYS A 518 9.76 37.35 17.60
N ARG A 519 10.28 36.32 18.26
CA ARG A 519 10.54 36.35 19.71
C ARG A 519 11.67 37.32 20.07
N LEU A 520 12.74 37.34 19.26
CA LEU A 520 13.87 38.26 19.44
C LEU A 520 13.45 39.72 19.19
N GLU A 521 12.68 40.00 18.15
CA GLU A 521 12.14 41.30 17.82
C GLU A 521 11.27 41.84 18.98
N ARG A 522 10.34 41.04 19.50
CA ARG A 522 9.52 41.39 20.68
C ARG A 522 10.35 41.65 21.94
N LYS A 523 11.46 40.94 22.13
CA LYS A 523 12.37 41.20 23.25
C LYS A 523 13.08 42.54 23.08
N LYS A 524 13.56 42.87 21.87
CA LYS A 524 14.17 44.18 21.57
C LYS A 524 13.19 45.32 21.80
N GLU A 525 11.97 45.25 21.26
CA GLU A 525 10.94 46.26 21.47
C GLU A 525 10.62 46.50 22.96
N LYS A 526 10.59 45.42 23.77
CA LYS A 526 10.38 45.57 25.23
C LYS A 526 11.53 46.28 25.92
N VAL A 527 12.76 46.01 25.54
CA VAL A 527 13.98 46.64 26.07
C VAL A 527 14.01 48.12 25.67
N ASP A 528 13.70 48.43 24.41
CA ASP A 528 13.68 49.81 23.91
C ASP A 528 12.62 50.67 24.64
N LYS A 529 11.39 50.13 24.79
CA LYS A 529 10.33 50.79 25.57
C LYS A 529 10.69 51.00 27.05
N ALA A 530 11.37 50.02 27.67
CA ALA A 530 11.85 50.17 29.04
C ALA A 530 12.92 51.26 29.16
N ASN A 531 13.85 51.35 28.21
CA ASN A 531 14.89 52.37 28.14
C ASN A 531 14.28 53.78 27.93
N GLU A 532 13.31 53.93 27.04
CA GLU A 532 12.57 55.19 26.82
C GLU A 532 11.80 55.66 28.08
N ALA A 533 11.12 54.71 28.74
CA ALA A 533 10.42 55.02 30.02
C ALA A 533 11.40 55.43 31.11
N GLY A 534 12.60 54.82 31.19
CA GLY A 534 13.67 55.20 32.12
C GLY A 534 14.22 56.62 31.85
N ARG A 535 14.45 56.94 30.57
CA ARG A 535 14.90 58.27 30.13
C ARG A 535 13.84 59.36 30.44
N SER A 536 12.55 59.07 30.25
CA SER A 536 11.45 60.00 30.56
C SER A 536 11.32 60.26 32.07
N ARG A 537 11.48 59.24 32.91
CA ARG A 537 11.50 59.38 34.38
C ARG A 537 12.70 60.22 34.87
N ASN A 538 13.88 60.04 34.30
CA ASN A 538 15.07 60.84 34.66
C ASN A 538 14.97 62.30 34.22
N LYS A 539 14.30 62.62 33.10
CA LYS A 539 14.00 63.99 32.69
C LYS A 539 13.02 64.71 33.64
N LYS A 540 12.04 63.98 34.16
CA LYS A 540 11.07 64.56 35.16
C LYS A 540 11.66 64.74 36.56
N ARG A 541 12.73 64.02 36.91
CA ARG A 541 13.44 64.23 38.20
C ARG A 541 14.46 65.38 38.18
N LYS A 542 14.87 65.83 36.98
CA LYS A 542 15.82 66.95 36.82
C LYS A 542 15.13 68.35 36.60
N LYS A 543 13.79 68.40 36.55
CA LYS A 543 12.96 69.61 36.66
C LYS A 543 12.37 69.66 38.06
#